data_e71d38cbec61cff04adb43193dfcfc70
#
_entry.id   e71d38cbec61cff04adb43193dfcfc70
#
_cell.length_a   1.000
_cell.length_b   1.000
_cell.length_c   1.000
_cell.angle_alpha   90.00
_cell.angle_beta   90.00
_cell.angle_gamma   90.00
#
_symmetry.space_group_name_H-M   'P 1'
#
loop_
_entity.id
_entity.type
_entity.pdbx_description
1 polymer ?
#
loop_
_entity_poly.entity_id
_entity_poly.type
_entity_poly.pdbx_seq_one_letter_code
_entity_poly.pdbx_strand_id
1 'polypeptide(L)'
;MDPKMFCFQCQETAGNTGCLIKGVCGKEASTARLQDLLLFVVRGISVLERELRRLGQDIDVEVYHFNTDALFCTITNANFDDESIAARVDRGLDLRDALAERLRALAPVPTADAVTWRAGREAYDAKAGEVGVLAEPDADKRSLAELIIYGLKGMAAYLEHALRLGHEDLDQNRFMCEALAALTVDDLDVDGLVALTLRTGEYGVKSMAQLDAANTGTYGHPEVTEVSIDAGKRPGILISGHDLKDLEMLLEQTEGKGVDVYTHGEMLPAHYYPAFKKYKHFVGNYGNAWWQQREEFTAFNGPILFTTNCIVPPLSNATYKDRVYTTNSTGYPGWKHIVADADGHKDFSEIIEVALTCEAPRSIEQGSIVGGFGHNQVFALADKVVEAVKSGAIRKFVVMSGCDGRQRGRNYYTEFAKALPQDIVILTSGCAKFRYNKLALGDINGIPRVLDAGQCNDSYSLALIALKLKEVFGLADVNELPIAYNIVWYEQKAIIVLLALLYLGIKDIHVGPTLPGFLSPGVVDVLVKNFGIAGITDVENDLKIFGIA
;
A
#
# COMPACT_ATOMS: atom_id res chain seq x y z
N MET A 1 23.83 3.28 -24.28
CA MET A 1 23.67 1.94 -23.66
C MET A 1 22.19 1.62 -23.73
N ASP A 2 21.87 0.48 -24.27
CA ASP A 2 20.50 0.02 -24.22
C ASP A 2 20.08 -0.21 -22.76
N PRO A 3 18.85 0.19 -22.38
CA PRO A 3 18.39 0.00 -21.02
C PRO A 3 18.31 -1.48 -20.66
N LYS A 4 18.84 -1.87 -19.49
CA LYS A 4 18.74 -3.25 -18.99
C LYS A 4 17.36 -3.56 -18.43
N MET A 5 16.62 -2.55 -18.02
CA MET A 5 15.26 -2.59 -17.50
C MET A 5 14.58 -1.24 -17.74
N PHE A 6 13.28 -1.17 -17.55
CA PHE A 6 12.57 0.09 -17.35
C PHE A 6 11.59 -0.05 -16.18
N CYS A 7 11.59 0.90 -15.25
CA CYS A 7 10.62 0.92 -14.16
C CYS A 7 10.46 2.33 -13.61
N PHE A 8 9.24 2.83 -13.57
CA PHE A 8 8.89 4.16 -13.01
C PHE A 8 7.69 4.12 -12.05
N GLN A 9 7.38 2.92 -11.50
CA GLN A 9 6.17 2.70 -10.71
C GLN A 9 6.17 3.34 -9.30
N CYS A 10 7.30 3.87 -8.81
CA CYS A 10 7.39 4.48 -7.49
C CYS A 10 7.93 5.90 -7.53
N GLN A 11 7.70 6.66 -6.45
CA GLN A 11 8.13 8.05 -6.34
C GLN A 11 9.67 8.23 -6.36
N GLU A 12 10.42 7.23 -5.89
CA GLU A 12 11.89 7.28 -5.90
C GLU A 12 12.51 6.83 -7.23
N THR A 13 11.72 6.68 -8.30
CA THR A 13 12.28 6.31 -9.60
C THR A 13 13.38 7.28 -10.03
N ALA A 14 14.42 6.76 -10.70
CA ALA A 14 15.61 7.54 -11.04
C ALA A 14 15.25 8.80 -11.85
N GLY A 15 15.67 9.96 -11.34
CA GLY A 15 15.40 11.26 -11.97
C GLY A 15 13.92 11.60 -12.16
N ASN A 16 13.01 10.90 -11.51
CA ASN A 16 11.55 10.96 -11.74
C ASN A 16 11.15 10.61 -13.18
N THR A 17 11.96 9.85 -13.91
CA THR A 17 11.74 9.48 -15.32
C THR A 17 11.78 7.98 -15.58
N GLY A 18 12.51 7.21 -14.75
CA GLY A 18 12.60 5.75 -14.88
C GLY A 18 13.96 5.19 -14.48
N CYS A 19 13.94 4.02 -13.87
CA CYS A 19 15.13 3.22 -13.58
C CYS A 19 15.50 2.39 -14.81
N LEU A 20 16.74 2.52 -15.33
CA LEU A 20 17.17 1.91 -16.59
C LEU A 20 18.19 0.78 -16.41
N ILE A 21 18.87 0.71 -15.27
CA ILE A 21 19.97 -0.27 -15.03
C ILE A 21 19.63 -1.15 -13.84
N LYS A 22 19.23 -0.50 -12.74
CA LYS A 22 18.82 -1.10 -11.47
C LYS A 22 17.83 -0.16 -10.78
N GLY A 23 16.85 -0.71 -10.09
CA GLY A 23 15.90 0.09 -9.31
C GLY A 23 16.59 0.88 -8.20
N VAL A 24 16.20 2.13 -7.97
CA VAL A 24 16.63 2.92 -6.78
C VAL A 24 16.24 2.18 -5.49
N CYS A 25 15.13 1.45 -5.51
CA CYS A 25 14.69 0.58 -4.42
C CYS A 25 15.62 -0.64 -4.17
N GLY A 26 16.54 -0.93 -5.10
CA GLY A 26 17.43 -2.09 -5.06
C GLY A 26 16.99 -3.26 -5.93
N LYS A 27 15.87 -3.15 -6.66
CA LYS A 27 15.39 -4.19 -7.58
C LYS A 27 16.37 -4.37 -8.73
N GLU A 28 16.76 -5.61 -9.00
CA GLU A 28 17.63 -5.96 -10.14
C GLU A 28 16.85 -5.88 -11.46
N ALA A 29 17.57 -5.83 -12.57
CA ALA A 29 16.97 -5.79 -13.91
C ALA A 29 16.18 -7.08 -14.21
N SER A 30 16.69 -8.24 -13.80
CA SER A 30 16.00 -9.54 -13.93
C SER A 30 14.66 -9.54 -13.20
N THR A 31 14.65 -9.08 -11.96
CA THR A 31 13.42 -8.97 -11.16
C THR A 31 12.39 -8.05 -11.82
N ALA A 32 12.81 -6.88 -12.35
CA ALA A 32 11.91 -5.96 -13.04
C ALA A 32 11.28 -6.61 -14.28
N ARG A 33 12.08 -7.30 -15.09
CA ARG A 33 11.63 -8.00 -16.29
C ARG A 33 10.68 -9.16 -15.96
N LEU A 34 10.97 -9.94 -14.92
CA LEU A 34 10.06 -11.00 -14.48
C LEU A 34 8.72 -10.44 -13.97
N GLN A 35 8.71 -9.28 -13.33
CA GLN A 35 7.48 -8.61 -12.93
C GLN A 35 6.66 -8.13 -14.13
N ASP A 36 7.31 -7.61 -15.19
CA ASP A 36 6.64 -7.23 -16.43
C ASP A 36 6.05 -8.45 -17.13
N LEU A 37 6.80 -9.57 -17.18
CA LEU A 37 6.33 -10.83 -17.75
C LEU A 37 5.15 -11.42 -16.95
N LEU A 38 5.22 -11.39 -15.62
CA LEU A 38 4.12 -11.86 -14.77
C LEU A 38 2.84 -11.04 -15.03
N LEU A 39 2.96 -9.71 -15.12
CA LEU A 39 1.83 -8.85 -15.46
C LEU A 39 1.25 -9.19 -16.85
N PHE A 40 2.11 -9.45 -17.83
CA PHE A 40 1.69 -9.90 -19.17
C PHE A 40 0.89 -11.20 -19.13
N VAL A 41 1.32 -12.18 -18.32
CA VAL A 41 0.59 -13.45 -18.14
C VAL A 41 -0.77 -13.22 -17.46
N VAL A 42 -0.82 -12.39 -16.40
CA VAL A 42 -2.06 -12.02 -15.70
C VAL A 42 -3.04 -11.33 -16.65
N ARG A 43 -2.56 -10.48 -17.55
CA ARG A 43 -3.39 -9.85 -18.59
C ARG A 43 -4.00 -10.89 -19.53
N GLY A 44 -3.25 -11.92 -19.92
CA GLY A 44 -3.76 -13.03 -20.72
C GLY A 44 -4.82 -13.87 -20.00
N ILE A 45 -4.61 -14.17 -18.71
CA ILE A 45 -5.60 -14.82 -17.85
C ILE A 45 -6.89 -13.99 -17.78
N SER A 46 -6.76 -12.69 -17.60
CA SER A 46 -7.88 -11.75 -17.48
C SER A 46 -8.74 -11.67 -18.76
N VAL A 47 -8.10 -11.75 -19.95
CA VAL A 47 -8.80 -11.81 -21.22
C VAL A 47 -9.67 -13.09 -21.30
N LEU A 48 -9.09 -14.23 -20.95
CA LEU A 48 -9.79 -15.52 -21.01
C LEU A 48 -10.90 -15.62 -19.96
N GLU A 49 -10.66 -15.11 -18.75
CA GLU A 49 -11.68 -14.99 -17.70
C GLU A 49 -12.89 -14.20 -18.21
N ARG A 50 -12.64 -13.01 -18.79
CA ARG A 50 -13.68 -12.14 -19.31
C ARG A 50 -14.51 -12.82 -20.40
N GLU A 51 -13.87 -13.51 -21.35
CA GLU A 51 -14.56 -14.19 -22.42
C GLU A 51 -15.40 -15.39 -21.92
N LEU A 52 -14.86 -16.20 -21.01
CA LEU A 52 -15.61 -17.30 -20.39
C LEU A 52 -16.81 -16.78 -19.60
N ARG A 53 -16.63 -15.72 -18.81
CA ARG A 53 -17.70 -15.09 -18.03
C ARG A 53 -18.79 -14.50 -18.94
N ARG A 54 -18.44 -13.91 -20.08
CA ARG A 54 -19.39 -13.43 -21.11
C ARG A 54 -20.25 -14.56 -21.69
N LEU A 55 -19.73 -15.78 -21.71
CA LEU A 55 -20.43 -16.99 -22.11
C LEU A 55 -21.23 -17.64 -20.96
N GLY A 56 -21.32 -16.99 -19.81
CA GLY A 56 -22.03 -17.49 -18.63
C GLY A 56 -21.32 -18.62 -17.90
N GLN A 57 -20.01 -18.76 -18.09
CA GLN A 57 -19.21 -19.78 -17.41
C GLN A 57 -18.78 -19.30 -16.03
N ASP A 58 -18.87 -20.18 -15.04
CA ASP A 58 -18.27 -19.95 -13.72
C ASP A 58 -16.75 -20.06 -13.80
N ILE A 59 -16.07 -19.18 -13.11
CA ILE A 59 -14.61 -19.15 -13.01
C ILE A 59 -14.21 -19.65 -11.62
N ASP A 60 -13.19 -20.51 -11.58
CA ASP A 60 -12.62 -20.97 -10.33
C ASP A 60 -12.03 -19.78 -9.55
N VAL A 61 -12.34 -19.71 -8.27
CA VAL A 61 -11.84 -18.63 -7.38
C VAL A 61 -10.31 -18.60 -7.31
N GLU A 62 -9.63 -19.73 -7.53
CA GLU A 62 -8.19 -19.82 -7.61
C GLU A 62 -7.60 -18.88 -8.68
N VAL A 63 -8.30 -18.66 -9.78
CA VAL A 63 -7.89 -17.72 -10.84
C VAL A 63 -7.83 -16.28 -10.29
N TYR A 64 -8.83 -15.90 -9.52
CA TYR A 64 -8.88 -14.58 -8.90
C TYR A 64 -7.84 -14.42 -7.81
N HIS A 65 -7.66 -15.42 -6.95
CA HIS A 65 -6.64 -15.42 -5.90
C HIS A 65 -5.23 -15.33 -6.49
N PHE A 66 -4.98 -16.09 -7.58
CA PHE A 66 -3.70 -16.01 -8.30
C PHE A 66 -3.45 -14.62 -8.87
N ASN A 67 -4.44 -14.01 -9.53
CA ASN A 67 -4.28 -12.66 -10.10
C ASN A 67 -4.01 -11.62 -9.00
N THR A 68 -4.68 -11.74 -7.87
CA THR A 68 -4.49 -10.86 -6.70
C THR A 68 -3.07 -10.99 -6.13
N ASP A 69 -2.59 -12.22 -5.87
CA ASP A 69 -1.21 -12.47 -5.40
C ASP A 69 -0.16 -11.98 -6.43
N ALA A 70 -0.38 -12.28 -7.70
CA ALA A 70 0.53 -11.90 -8.77
C ALA A 70 0.66 -10.37 -8.92
N LEU A 71 -0.45 -9.62 -8.84
CA LEU A 71 -0.42 -8.16 -8.83
C LEU A 71 0.26 -7.64 -7.56
N PHE A 72 -0.08 -8.16 -6.40
CA PHE A 72 0.47 -7.73 -5.12
C PHE A 72 1.98 -7.98 -5.03
N CYS A 73 2.48 -9.14 -5.46
CA CYS A 73 3.92 -9.41 -5.40
C CYS A 73 4.76 -8.45 -6.27
N THR A 74 4.15 -7.78 -7.25
CA THR A 74 4.83 -6.81 -8.14
C THR A 74 4.80 -5.36 -7.65
N ILE A 75 4.16 -5.05 -6.51
CA ILE A 75 4.23 -3.69 -5.96
C ILE A 75 5.65 -3.34 -5.52
N THR A 76 5.89 -2.05 -5.33
CA THR A 76 7.22 -1.57 -4.94
C THR A 76 7.67 -2.18 -3.61
N ASN A 77 8.89 -2.71 -3.57
CA ASN A 77 9.55 -3.26 -2.38
C ASN A 77 8.83 -4.46 -1.71
N ALA A 78 8.05 -5.23 -2.47
CA ALA A 78 7.40 -6.44 -1.98
C ALA A 78 8.25 -7.69 -2.22
N ASN A 79 8.59 -7.98 -3.47
CA ASN A 79 9.31 -9.20 -3.83
C ASN A 79 10.52 -8.89 -4.70
N PHE A 80 11.69 -9.37 -4.25
CA PHE A 80 12.99 -9.25 -4.92
C PHE A 80 13.54 -10.63 -5.34
N ASP A 81 12.78 -11.71 -5.12
CA ASP A 81 13.21 -13.07 -5.39
C ASP A 81 12.76 -13.49 -6.78
N ASP A 82 13.71 -13.55 -7.70
CA ASP A 82 13.50 -13.92 -9.11
C ASP A 82 12.89 -15.33 -9.24
N GLU A 83 13.31 -16.30 -8.39
CA GLU A 83 12.76 -17.66 -8.44
C GLU A 83 11.29 -17.68 -8.02
N SER A 84 10.94 -16.94 -6.97
CA SER A 84 9.57 -16.79 -6.50
C SER A 84 8.65 -16.17 -7.57
N ILE A 85 9.15 -15.18 -8.33
CA ILE A 85 8.38 -14.53 -9.41
C ILE A 85 8.30 -15.44 -10.62
N ALA A 86 9.40 -16.11 -11.01
CA ALA A 86 9.40 -17.06 -12.13
C ALA A 86 8.45 -18.25 -11.90
N ALA A 87 8.38 -18.77 -10.67
CA ALA A 87 7.41 -19.80 -10.29
C ALA A 87 5.95 -19.33 -10.45
N ARG A 88 5.67 -18.05 -10.18
CA ARG A 88 4.36 -17.45 -10.45
C ARG A 88 4.07 -17.31 -11.94
N VAL A 89 5.08 -16.99 -12.76
CA VAL A 89 4.94 -16.98 -14.22
C VAL A 89 4.60 -18.38 -14.72
N ASP A 90 5.29 -19.42 -14.27
CA ASP A 90 5.02 -20.83 -14.65
C ASP A 90 3.57 -21.20 -14.31
N ARG A 91 3.16 -20.99 -13.06
CA ARG A 91 1.79 -21.28 -12.61
C ARG A 91 0.74 -20.47 -13.38
N GLY A 92 1.01 -19.19 -13.63
CA GLY A 92 0.09 -18.33 -14.39
C GLY A 92 -0.08 -18.78 -15.84
N LEU A 93 0.99 -19.25 -16.48
CA LEU A 93 0.92 -19.84 -17.82
C LEU A 93 0.07 -21.11 -17.83
N ASP A 94 0.19 -21.97 -16.82
CA ASP A 94 -0.62 -23.19 -16.71
C ASP A 94 -2.11 -22.87 -16.48
N LEU A 95 -2.43 -21.94 -15.58
CA LEU A 95 -3.80 -21.47 -15.37
C LEU A 95 -4.40 -20.86 -16.65
N ARG A 96 -3.64 -20.02 -17.33
CA ARG A 96 -4.06 -19.41 -18.59
C ARG A 96 -4.37 -20.45 -19.64
N ASP A 97 -3.48 -21.43 -19.83
CA ASP A 97 -3.66 -22.49 -20.83
C ASP A 97 -4.88 -23.34 -20.51
N ALA A 98 -5.14 -23.65 -19.23
CA ALA A 98 -6.38 -24.33 -18.80
C ALA A 98 -7.66 -23.54 -19.14
N LEU A 99 -7.65 -22.22 -18.94
CA LEU A 99 -8.76 -21.36 -19.34
C LEU A 99 -8.93 -21.29 -20.86
N ALA A 100 -7.82 -21.25 -21.61
CA ALA A 100 -7.86 -21.25 -23.07
C ALA A 100 -8.44 -22.56 -23.64
N GLU A 101 -8.11 -23.71 -23.03
CA GLU A 101 -8.73 -25.01 -23.36
C GLU A 101 -10.22 -25.03 -23.12
N ARG A 102 -10.67 -24.52 -21.96
CA ARG A 102 -12.11 -24.39 -21.65
C ARG A 102 -12.81 -23.50 -22.67
N LEU A 103 -12.24 -22.34 -23.00
CA LEU A 103 -12.84 -21.43 -23.97
C LEU A 103 -12.90 -22.04 -25.37
N ARG A 104 -11.85 -22.75 -25.81
CA ARG A 104 -11.78 -23.42 -27.13
C ARG A 104 -12.92 -24.43 -27.35
N ALA A 105 -13.41 -25.04 -26.28
CA ALA A 105 -14.55 -25.96 -26.35
C ALA A 105 -15.89 -25.22 -26.57
N LEU A 106 -15.96 -23.91 -26.40
CA LEU A 106 -17.18 -23.10 -26.42
C LEU A 106 -17.19 -22.05 -27.53
N ALA A 107 -16.02 -21.43 -27.80
CA ALA A 107 -15.87 -20.31 -28.72
C ALA A 107 -14.43 -20.19 -29.22
N PRO A 108 -14.17 -19.39 -30.28
CA PRO A 108 -12.81 -19.06 -30.69
C PRO A 108 -12.01 -18.38 -29.58
N VAL A 109 -10.77 -18.84 -29.36
CA VAL A 109 -9.85 -18.22 -28.40
C VAL A 109 -9.25 -16.94 -29.01
N PRO A 110 -9.20 -15.81 -28.28
CA PRO A 110 -8.54 -14.60 -28.74
C PRO A 110 -7.06 -14.85 -29.11
N THR A 111 -6.62 -14.20 -30.19
CA THR A 111 -5.27 -14.38 -30.74
C THR A 111 -4.22 -13.40 -30.16
N ALA A 112 -4.61 -12.61 -29.17
CA ALA A 112 -3.69 -11.69 -28.52
C ALA A 112 -2.48 -12.43 -27.97
N ASP A 113 -1.30 -11.82 -28.08
CA ASP A 113 -0.04 -12.39 -27.68
C ASP A 113 -0.02 -12.82 -26.19
N ALA A 114 -0.62 -12.01 -25.31
CA ALA A 114 -0.76 -12.35 -23.90
C ALA A 114 -1.57 -13.64 -23.65
N VAL A 115 -2.46 -14.00 -24.57
CA VAL A 115 -3.28 -15.22 -24.50
C VAL A 115 -2.55 -16.43 -25.06
N THR A 116 -1.75 -16.25 -26.11
CA THR A 116 -1.23 -17.35 -26.93
C THR A 116 0.26 -17.68 -26.70
N TRP A 117 1.04 -16.71 -26.21
CA TRP A 117 2.47 -16.92 -26.00
C TRP A 117 2.74 -17.99 -24.92
N ARG A 118 3.57 -18.97 -25.24
CA ARG A 118 4.03 -20.01 -24.32
C ARG A 118 5.47 -20.37 -24.63
N ALA A 119 6.34 -20.35 -23.61
CA ALA A 119 7.73 -20.80 -23.71
C ALA A 119 8.24 -21.24 -22.34
N GLY A 120 9.41 -21.87 -22.29
CA GLY A 120 10.13 -22.17 -21.07
C GLY A 120 10.87 -20.94 -20.51
N ARG A 121 11.43 -21.10 -19.33
CA ARG A 121 12.10 -20.00 -18.56
C ARG A 121 13.27 -19.36 -19.31
N GLU A 122 13.91 -20.10 -20.24
CA GLU A 122 15.00 -19.61 -21.10
C GLU A 122 14.58 -18.46 -22.03
N ALA A 123 13.26 -18.32 -22.31
CA ALA A 123 12.70 -17.26 -23.14
C ALA A 123 12.12 -16.08 -22.34
N TYR A 124 12.07 -16.17 -21.01
CA TYR A 124 11.40 -15.17 -20.17
C TYR A 124 12.02 -13.78 -20.28
N ASP A 125 13.36 -13.70 -20.25
CA ASP A 125 14.06 -12.42 -20.34
C ASP A 125 13.84 -11.73 -21.71
N ALA A 126 13.85 -12.51 -22.79
CA ALA A 126 13.57 -11.98 -24.13
C ALA A 126 12.14 -11.46 -24.23
N LYS A 127 11.16 -12.26 -23.76
CA LYS A 127 9.75 -11.85 -23.81
C LYS A 127 9.45 -10.62 -22.94
N ALA A 128 10.02 -10.56 -21.76
CA ALA A 128 9.88 -9.40 -20.87
C ALA A 128 10.35 -8.09 -21.52
N GLY A 129 11.41 -8.17 -22.36
CA GLY A 129 11.89 -7.01 -23.13
C GLY A 129 10.91 -6.49 -24.19
N GLU A 130 9.96 -7.33 -24.63
CA GLU A 130 8.94 -6.96 -25.63
C GLU A 130 7.64 -6.40 -25.01
N VAL A 131 7.31 -6.84 -23.79
CA VAL A 131 5.98 -6.63 -23.19
C VAL A 131 5.98 -5.70 -21.98
N GLY A 132 7.12 -5.10 -21.64
CA GLY A 132 7.24 -4.13 -20.53
C GLY A 132 6.56 -2.80 -20.83
N VAL A 133 6.65 -1.89 -19.86
CA VAL A 133 6.01 -0.57 -19.87
C VAL A 133 6.19 0.20 -21.18
N LEU A 134 7.37 0.13 -21.81
CA LEU A 134 7.68 0.86 -23.05
C LEU A 134 7.11 0.20 -24.32
N ALA A 135 6.40 -0.91 -24.22
CA ALA A 135 5.69 -1.53 -25.34
C ALA A 135 4.57 -0.64 -25.90
N GLU A 136 3.98 0.22 -25.07
CA GLU A 136 3.04 1.26 -25.53
C GLU A 136 3.82 2.54 -25.91
N PRO A 137 3.88 2.89 -27.21
CA PRO A 137 4.64 4.05 -27.67
C PRO A 137 3.96 5.39 -27.37
N ASP A 138 2.63 5.45 -27.32
CA ASP A 138 1.89 6.66 -27.01
C ASP A 138 2.05 7.01 -25.51
N ALA A 139 2.60 8.18 -25.23
CA ALA A 139 2.93 8.59 -23.88
C ALA A 139 1.70 8.79 -22.98
N ASP A 140 0.59 9.30 -23.54
CA ASP A 140 -0.65 9.54 -22.79
C ASP A 140 -1.40 8.23 -22.54
N LYS A 141 -1.51 7.36 -23.54
CA LYS A 141 -2.08 6.01 -23.37
C LYS A 141 -1.27 5.19 -22.38
N ARG A 142 0.05 5.18 -22.50
CA ARG A 142 0.95 4.52 -21.55
C ARG A 142 0.76 5.04 -20.11
N SER A 143 0.73 6.36 -19.95
CA SER A 143 0.54 7.01 -18.64
C SER A 143 -0.78 6.60 -17.99
N LEU A 144 -1.89 6.61 -18.72
CA LEU A 144 -3.20 6.21 -18.20
C LEU A 144 -3.27 4.70 -17.94
N ALA A 145 -2.71 3.87 -18.83
CA ALA A 145 -2.66 2.42 -18.63
C ALA A 145 -1.86 2.05 -17.38
N GLU A 146 -0.69 2.66 -17.16
CA GLU A 146 0.11 2.43 -15.96
C GLU A 146 -0.57 2.97 -14.69
N LEU A 147 -1.26 4.11 -14.78
CA LEU A 147 -2.05 4.65 -13.67
C LEU A 147 -3.15 3.66 -13.24
N ILE A 148 -3.85 3.04 -14.19
CA ILE A 148 -4.84 1.99 -13.93
C ILE A 148 -4.16 0.75 -13.32
N ILE A 149 -3.10 0.23 -13.95
CA ILE A 149 -2.37 -0.95 -13.48
C ILE A 149 -1.84 -0.74 -12.06
N TYR A 150 -1.26 0.41 -11.77
CA TYR A 150 -0.76 0.72 -10.41
C TYR A 150 -1.90 0.86 -9.40
N GLY A 151 -3.04 1.40 -9.81
CA GLY A 151 -4.27 1.37 -9.02
C GLY A 151 -4.71 -0.06 -8.70
N LEU A 152 -4.77 -0.95 -9.71
CA LEU A 152 -5.13 -2.35 -9.54
C LEU A 152 -4.14 -3.12 -8.65
N LYS A 153 -2.84 -2.85 -8.75
CA LYS A 153 -1.83 -3.42 -7.84
C LYS A 153 -2.08 -3.00 -6.38
N GLY A 154 -2.42 -1.74 -6.14
CA GLY A 154 -2.78 -1.24 -4.81
C GLY A 154 -4.08 -1.88 -4.29
N MET A 155 -5.08 -2.00 -5.16
CA MET A 155 -6.34 -2.69 -4.86
C MET A 155 -6.11 -4.17 -4.50
N ALA A 156 -5.28 -4.88 -5.25
CA ALA A 156 -4.93 -6.28 -5.00
C ALA A 156 -4.35 -6.48 -3.60
N ALA A 157 -3.50 -5.56 -3.12
CA ALA A 157 -2.96 -5.62 -1.77
C ALA A 157 -4.06 -5.56 -0.70
N TYR A 158 -5.07 -4.72 -0.87
CA TYR A 158 -6.18 -4.60 0.07
C TYR A 158 -7.11 -5.82 0.03
N LEU A 159 -7.39 -6.35 -1.17
CA LEU A 159 -8.21 -7.55 -1.33
C LEU A 159 -7.54 -8.79 -0.74
N GLU A 160 -6.21 -8.93 -0.87
CA GLU A 160 -5.46 -10.04 -0.30
C GLU A 160 -5.59 -10.05 1.25
N HIS A 161 -5.46 -8.88 1.89
CA HIS A 161 -5.62 -8.79 3.35
C HIS A 161 -7.05 -9.11 3.79
N ALA A 162 -8.06 -8.64 3.06
CA ALA A 162 -9.46 -8.93 3.35
C ALA A 162 -9.77 -10.42 3.18
N LEU A 163 -9.26 -11.04 2.11
CA LEU A 163 -9.39 -12.48 1.84
C LEU A 163 -8.84 -13.34 2.99
N ARG A 164 -7.67 -12.97 3.55
CA ARG A 164 -7.07 -13.68 4.70
C ARG A 164 -7.93 -13.66 5.95
N LEU A 165 -8.82 -12.70 6.06
CA LEU A 165 -9.82 -12.58 7.13
C LEU A 165 -11.17 -13.20 6.75
N GLY A 166 -11.25 -13.90 5.62
CA GLY A 166 -12.47 -14.55 5.13
C GLY A 166 -13.48 -13.60 4.48
N HIS A 167 -13.05 -12.39 4.12
CA HIS A 167 -13.87 -11.41 3.41
C HIS A 167 -13.47 -11.37 1.94
N GLU A 168 -14.36 -11.84 1.08
CA GLU A 168 -14.18 -11.83 -0.37
C GLU A 168 -15.40 -11.21 -1.07
N ASP A 169 -15.15 -10.37 -2.06
CA ASP A 169 -16.14 -9.85 -2.99
C ASP A 169 -15.66 -10.08 -4.42
N LEU A 170 -16.20 -11.12 -5.04
CA LEU A 170 -15.85 -11.51 -6.42
C LEU A 170 -16.14 -10.43 -7.47
N ASP A 171 -17.03 -9.46 -7.20
CA ASP A 171 -17.24 -8.32 -8.12
C ASP A 171 -15.98 -7.50 -8.28
N GLN A 172 -15.21 -7.33 -7.21
CA GLN A 172 -13.96 -6.61 -7.24
C GLN A 172 -12.86 -7.36 -8.00
N ASN A 173 -12.75 -8.67 -7.81
CA ASN A 173 -11.84 -9.52 -8.57
C ASN A 173 -12.17 -9.53 -10.06
N ARG A 174 -13.47 -9.63 -10.40
CA ARG A 174 -13.97 -9.55 -11.78
C ARG A 174 -13.65 -8.20 -12.42
N PHE A 175 -13.78 -7.10 -11.66
CA PHE A 175 -13.39 -5.79 -12.15
C PHE A 175 -11.88 -5.70 -12.46
N MET A 176 -11.00 -6.27 -11.63
CA MET A 176 -9.57 -6.31 -11.94
C MET A 176 -9.31 -7.05 -13.26
N CYS A 177 -9.95 -8.20 -13.48
CA CYS A 177 -9.84 -8.93 -14.74
C CYS A 177 -10.41 -8.12 -15.92
N GLU A 178 -11.57 -7.48 -15.75
CA GLU A 178 -12.19 -6.64 -16.80
C GLU A 178 -11.26 -5.50 -17.22
N ALA A 179 -10.68 -4.78 -16.24
CA ALA A 179 -9.78 -3.67 -16.50
C ALA A 179 -8.49 -4.12 -17.22
N LEU A 180 -7.87 -5.22 -16.76
CA LEU A 180 -6.67 -5.77 -17.40
C LEU A 180 -6.95 -6.32 -18.80
N ALA A 181 -8.10 -6.97 -19.01
CA ALA A 181 -8.53 -7.42 -20.32
C ALA A 181 -8.77 -6.25 -21.27
N ALA A 182 -9.43 -5.18 -20.80
CA ALA A 182 -9.67 -3.98 -21.59
C ALA A 182 -8.36 -3.33 -22.05
N LEU A 183 -7.38 -3.19 -21.14
CA LEU A 183 -6.04 -2.69 -21.47
C LEU A 183 -5.23 -3.62 -22.41
N THR A 184 -5.73 -4.84 -22.69
CA THR A 184 -4.99 -5.84 -23.47
C THR A 184 -5.55 -6.02 -24.87
N VAL A 185 -6.87 -6.02 -25.02
CA VAL A 185 -7.53 -6.38 -26.29
C VAL A 185 -8.58 -5.38 -26.76
N ASP A 186 -8.95 -4.37 -25.96
CA ASP A 186 -9.88 -3.35 -26.39
C ASP A 186 -9.11 -2.15 -26.96
N ASP A 187 -9.61 -1.57 -28.06
CA ASP A 187 -9.02 -0.36 -28.65
C ASP A 187 -9.55 0.89 -27.91
N LEU A 188 -8.99 1.12 -26.70
CA LEU A 188 -9.36 2.26 -25.88
C LEU A 188 -8.67 3.54 -26.38
N ASP A 189 -9.46 4.58 -26.60
CA ASP A 189 -8.94 5.93 -26.74
C ASP A 189 -8.64 6.58 -25.36
N VAL A 190 -8.16 7.81 -25.37
CA VAL A 190 -7.82 8.53 -24.13
C VAL A 190 -9.05 8.71 -23.23
N ASP A 191 -10.22 8.99 -23.79
CA ASP A 191 -11.46 9.18 -23.01
C ASP A 191 -11.91 7.87 -22.37
N GLY A 192 -11.80 6.74 -23.09
CA GLY A 192 -12.04 5.41 -22.55
C GLY A 192 -11.09 5.04 -21.41
N LEU A 193 -9.81 5.39 -21.54
CA LEU A 193 -8.82 5.18 -20.48
C LEU A 193 -9.08 6.08 -19.26
N VAL A 194 -9.50 7.32 -19.45
CA VAL A 194 -9.90 8.24 -18.36
C VAL A 194 -11.12 7.67 -17.61
N ALA A 195 -12.12 7.20 -18.34
CA ALA A 195 -13.30 6.58 -17.74
C ALA A 195 -12.92 5.32 -16.92
N LEU A 196 -12.04 4.46 -17.45
CA LEU A 196 -11.55 3.27 -16.74
C LEU A 196 -10.71 3.65 -15.52
N THR A 197 -9.93 4.73 -15.59
CA THR A 197 -9.17 5.27 -14.45
C THR A 197 -10.11 5.68 -13.29
N LEU A 198 -11.17 6.42 -13.58
CA LEU A 198 -12.16 6.82 -12.55
C LEU A 198 -12.91 5.61 -12.00
N ARG A 199 -13.25 4.64 -12.85
CA ARG A 199 -13.85 3.39 -12.41
C ARG A 199 -12.90 2.57 -11.51
N THR A 200 -11.60 2.59 -11.79
CA THR A 200 -10.60 2.01 -10.89
C THR A 200 -10.62 2.70 -9.52
N GLY A 201 -10.79 4.02 -9.48
CA GLY A 201 -11.00 4.77 -8.23
C GLY A 201 -12.25 4.35 -7.46
N GLU A 202 -13.38 4.10 -8.15
CA GLU A 202 -14.59 3.54 -7.52
C GLU A 202 -14.30 2.23 -6.80
N TYR A 203 -13.65 1.29 -7.49
CA TYR A 203 -13.28 0.00 -6.90
C TYR A 203 -12.19 0.13 -5.84
N GLY A 204 -11.37 1.17 -5.88
CA GLY A 204 -10.47 1.55 -4.79
C GLY A 204 -11.20 1.89 -3.50
N VAL A 205 -12.31 2.65 -3.58
CA VAL A 205 -13.18 2.90 -2.41
C VAL A 205 -13.77 1.60 -1.89
N LYS A 206 -14.29 0.73 -2.77
CA LYS A 206 -14.89 -0.56 -2.38
C LYS A 206 -13.86 -1.48 -1.71
N SER A 207 -12.63 -1.56 -2.23
CA SER A 207 -11.59 -2.43 -1.68
C SER A 207 -11.11 -1.96 -0.30
N MET A 208 -10.97 -0.66 -0.09
CA MET A 208 -10.65 -0.11 1.23
C MET A 208 -11.81 -0.33 2.21
N ALA A 209 -13.06 -0.16 1.78
CA ALA A 209 -14.26 -0.43 2.59
C ALA A 209 -14.33 -1.91 3.01
N GLN A 210 -14.03 -2.83 2.10
CA GLN A 210 -14.01 -4.26 2.38
C GLN A 210 -12.92 -4.62 3.41
N LEU A 211 -11.72 -4.05 3.26
CA LEU A 211 -10.64 -4.30 4.21
C LEU A 211 -10.94 -3.68 5.58
N ASP A 212 -11.52 -2.48 5.63
CA ASP A 212 -11.98 -1.86 6.89
C ASP A 212 -13.01 -2.75 7.59
N ALA A 213 -14.01 -3.25 6.85
CA ALA A 213 -15.01 -4.16 7.40
C ALA A 213 -14.38 -5.49 7.88
N ALA A 214 -13.41 -6.03 7.16
CA ALA A 214 -12.70 -7.25 7.55
C ALA A 214 -11.88 -7.05 8.84
N ASN A 215 -11.08 -5.98 8.89
CA ASN A 215 -10.26 -5.66 10.05
C ASN A 215 -11.11 -5.34 11.30
N THR A 216 -12.09 -4.46 11.15
CA THR A 216 -12.93 -4.03 12.28
C THR A 216 -13.90 -5.10 12.74
N GLY A 217 -14.40 -5.93 11.82
CA GLY A 217 -15.22 -7.10 12.14
C GLY A 217 -14.47 -8.18 12.89
N THR A 218 -13.20 -8.37 12.60
CA THR A 218 -12.35 -9.39 13.24
C THR A 218 -11.71 -8.90 14.54
N TYR A 219 -11.16 -7.68 14.54
CA TYR A 219 -10.31 -7.18 15.63
C TYR A 219 -10.94 -6.06 16.47
N GLY A 220 -12.15 -5.63 16.12
CA GLY A 220 -12.84 -4.48 16.71
C GLY A 220 -12.40 -3.15 16.08
N HIS A 221 -13.17 -2.09 16.35
CA HIS A 221 -12.81 -0.76 15.85
C HIS A 221 -11.57 -0.21 16.56
N PRO A 222 -10.64 0.43 15.84
CA PRO A 222 -9.51 1.12 16.44
C PRO A 222 -9.95 2.10 17.53
N GLU A 223 -9.23 2.06 18.66
CA GLU A 223 -9.46 2.92 19.83
C GLU A 223 -8.24 3.80 20.06
N VAL A 224 -8.46 5.01 20.61
CA VAL A 224 -7.35 5.86 21.04
C VAL A 224 -6.43 5.10 21.98
N THR A 225 -5.19 4.97 21.57
CA THR A 225 -4.20 4.12 22.23
C THR A 225 -2.86 4.84 22.31
N GLU A 226 -2.30 4.84 23.50
CA GLU A 226 -0.91 5.21 23.74
C GLU A 226 -0.02 3.99 23.51
N VAL A 227 0.89 4.07 22.57
CA VAL A 227 1.78 2.98 22.16
C VAL A 227 3.19 3.31 22.61
N SER A 228 3.81 2.44 23.44
CA SER A 228 5.20 2.58 23.85
C SER A 228 6.15 2.50 22.65
N ILE A 229 7.19 3.32 22.66
CA ILE A 229 8.34 3.23 21.75
C ILE A 229 9.63 2.83 22.47
N ASP A 230 9.52 2.41 23.73
CA ASP A 230 10.64 1.91 24.52
C ASP A 230 10.96 0.46 24.17
N ALA A 231 12.24 0.10 24.24
CA ALA A 231 12.68 -1.29 24.18
C ALA A 231 12.51 -1.96 25.55
N GLY A 232 11.95 -3.18 25.55
CA GLY A 232 11.86 -4.03 26.73
C GLY A 232 13.17 -4.72 27.09
N LYS A 233 13.10 -5.64 28.05
CA LYS A 233 14.27 -6.38 28.58
C LYS A 233 14.32 -7.83 28.15
N ARG A 234 13.31 -8.33 27.46
CA ARG A 234 13.26 -9.71 26.95
C ARG A 234 13.70 -9.76 25.49
N PRO A 235 14.16 -10.92 24.99
CA PRO A 235 14.31 -11.13 23.56
C PRO A 235 13.03 -10.76 22.81
N GLY A 236 13.16 -10.22 21.60
CA GLY A 236 12.02 -9.73 20.84
C GLY A 236 11.96 -10.25 19.42
N ILE A 237 10.74 -10.26 18.87
CA ILE A 237 10.45 -10.47 17.45
C ILE A 237 9.89 -9.17 16.90
N LEU A 238 10.44 -8.70 15.78
CA LEU A 238 9.98 -7.50 15.09
C LEU A 238 9.12 -7.90 13.89
N ILE A 239 7.85 -7.48 13.88
CA ILE A 239 6.96 -7.71 12.74
C ILE A 239 6.75 -6.42 11.96
N SER A 240 6.97 -6.46 10.65
CA SER A 240 6.84 -5.33 9.72
C SER A 240 5.94 -5.70 8.55
N GLY A 241 5.34 -4.71 7.92
CA GLY A 241 4.36 -4.88 6.84
C GLY A 241 2.97 -4.46 7.29
N HIS A 242 1.92 -5.17 6.80
CA HIS A 242 0.54 -4.70 6.96
C HIS A 242 -0.43 -5.78 7.45
N ASP A 243 -0.08 -7.07 7.34
CA ASP A 243 -1.00 -8.19 7.55
C ASP A 243 -1.30 -8.44 9.03
N LEU A 244 -2.53 -8.14 9.47
CA LEU A 244 -2.96 -8.31 10.86
C LEU A 244 -3.20 -9.79 11.20
N LYS A 245 -3.51 -10.65 10.23
CA LYS A 245 -3.69 -12.09 10.46
C LYS A 245 -2.38 -12.77 10.81
N ASP A 246 -1.29 -12.37 10.17
CA ASP A 246 0.05 -12.86 10.51
C ASP A 246 0.46 -12.41 11.92
N LEU A 247 0.13 -11.17 12.30
CA LEU A 247 0.37 -10.69 13.65
C LEU A 247 -0.45 -11.49 14.69
N GLU A 248 -1.73 -11.76 14.43
CA GLU A 248 -2.58 -12.57 15.29
C GLU A 248 -1.93 -13.93 15.55
N MET A 249 -1.59 -14.66 14.49
CA MET A 249 -0.95 -15.99 14.59
C MET A 249 0.39 -15.92 15.31
N LEU A 250 1.18 -14.86 15.10
CA LEU A 250 2.46 -14.68 15.81
C LEU A 250 2.24 -14.44 17.31
N LEU A 251 1.27 -13.59 17.68
CA LEU A 251 0.96 -13.30 19.07
C LEU A 251 0.44 -14.53 19.82
N GLU A 252 -0.41 -15.34 19.18
CA GLU A 252 -0.90 -16.60 19.75
C GLU A 252 0.24 -17.59 20.01
N GLN A 253 1.17 -17.76 19.06
CA GLN A 253 2.27 -18.71 19.17
C GLN A 253 3.37 -18.25 20.12
N THR A 254 3.52 -16.94 20.35
CA THR A 254 4.52 -16.36 21.25
C THR A 254 4.03 -16.22 22.68
N GLU A 255 2.72 -16.40 22.95
CA GLU A 255 2.16 -16.27 24.29
C GLU A 255 2.80 -17.25 25.27
N GLY A 256 3.33 -16.71 26.37
CA GLY A 256 4.02 -17.51 27.40
C GLY A 256 5.40 -18.05 27.03
N LYS A 257 5.94 -17.73 25.83
CA LYS A 257 7.26 -18.23 25.37
C LYS A 257 8.45 -17.42 25.88
N GLY A 258 8.24 -16.31 26.58
CA GLY A 258 9.34 -15.49 27.12
C GLY A 258 9.95 -14.51 26.13
N VAL A 259 9.32 -14.31 24.98
CA VAL A 259 9.69 -13.31 23.96
C VAL A 259 8.69 -12.17 23.95
N ASP A 260 9.14 -10.98 23.56
CA ASP A 260 8.30 -9.82 23.30
C ASP A 260 8.07 -9.64 21.79
N VAL A 261 6.91 -9.11 21.40
CA VAL A 261 6.60 -8.78 20.01
C VAL A 261 6.51 -7.26 19.86
N TYR A 262 7.18 -6.75 18.85
CA TYR A 262 7.20 -5.33 18.50
C TYR A 262 6.72 -5.15 17.07
N THR A 263 5.99 -4.06 16.82
CA THR A 263 5.67 -3.62 15.48
C THR A 263 6.74 -2.69 14.91
N HIS A 264 6.78 -2.60 13.57
CA HIS A 264 7.60 -1.67 12.82
C HIS A 264 6.80 -1.09 11.64
N GLY A 265 7.01 0.19 11.34
CA GLY A 265 6.41 0.83 10.16
C GLY A 265 4.88 0.75 10.16
N GLU A 266 4.28 0.24 9.09
CA GLU A 266 2.83 0.16 8.91
C GLU A 266 2.13 -0.88 9.82
N MET A 267 2.88 -1.67 10.60
CA MET A 267 2.27 -2.54 11.60
C MET A 267 1.94 -1.80 12.92
N LEU A 268 2.45 -0.58 13.15
CA LEU A 268 2.14 0.24 14.32
C LEU A 268 0.64 0.31 14.63
N PRO A 269 -0.28 0.53 13.67
CA PRO A 269 -1.70 0.64 13.94
C PRO A 269 -2.36 -0.62 14.53
N ALA A 270 -1.71 -1.77 14.46
CA ALA A 270 -2.22 -2.99 15.10
C ALA A 270 -2.47 -2.81 16.61
N HIS A 271 -1.67 -1.96 17.27
CA HIS A 271 -1.87 -1.62 18.69
C HIS A 271 -3.21 -0.93 18.99
N TYR A 272 -3.85 -0.34 17.97
CA TYR A 272 -5.11 0.38 18.15
C TYR A 272 -6.32 -0.56 18.24
N TYR A 273 -6.19 -1.80 17.76
CA TYR A 273 -7.29 -2.77 17.73
C TYR A 273 -7.49 -3.45 19.09
N PRO A 274 -8.74 -3.48 19.62
CA PRO A 274 -9.04 -4.07 20.94
C PRO A 274 -8.59 -5.52 21.08
N ALA A 275 -8.73 -6.34 20.02
CA ALA A 275 -8.43 -7.76 20.05
C ALA A 275 -6.97 -8.08 20.42
N PHE A 276 -6.02 -7.19 20.09
CA PHE A 276 -4.61 -7.41 20.40
C PHE A 276 -4.20 -6.94 21.80
N LYS A 277 -4.99 -6.12 22.48
CA LYS A 277 -4.68 -5.55 23.82
C LYS A 277 -4.62 -6.61 24.93
N LYS A 278 -5.15 -7.82 24.68
CA LYS A 278 -5.07 -8.95 25.62
C LYS A 278 -3.64 -9.49 25.77
N TYR A 279 -2.80 -9.36 24.76
CA TYR A 279 -1.44 -9.93 24.73
C TYR A 279 -0.44 -9.03 25.45
N LYS A 280 -0.01 -9.41 26.65
CA LYS A 280 0.90 -8.62 27.50
C LYS A 280 2.33 -8.55 26.98
N HIS A 281 2.73 -9.44 26.07
CA HIS A 281 4.02 -9.48 25.39
C HIS A 281 4.01 -8.72 24.06
N PHE A 282 2.89 -8.12 23.67
CA PHE A 282 2.77 -7.16 22.57
C PHE A 282 3.11 -5.78 23.09
N VAL A 283 4.41 -5.40 23.07
CA VAL A 283 4.99 -4.39 23.94
C VAL A 283 4.83 -2.96 23.38
N GLY A 284 5.07 -2.79 22.09
CA GLY A 284 5.06 -1.46 21.49
C GLY A 284 5.59 -1.44 20.05
N ASN A 285 5.85 -0.24 19.55
CA ASN A 285 6.43 -0.03 18.22
C ASN A 285 7.93 0.26 18.35
N TYR A 286 8.75 -0.38 17.53
CA TYR A 286 10.19 -0.17 17.48
C TYR A 286 10.56 0.51 16.15
N GLY A 287 11.15 1.70 16.24
CA GLY A 287 11.60 2.46 15.08
C GLY A 287 10.49 3.27 14.40
N ASN A 288 10.69 3.54 13.13
CA ASN A 288 9.99 4.53 12.34
C ASN A 288 9.45 3.97 11.03
N ALA A 289 9.47 4.79 9.95
CA ALA A 289 9.06 4.38 8.63
C ALA A 289 10.08 3.40 8.00
N TRP A 290 9.60 2.61 7.05
CA TRP A 290 10.30 1.53 6.38
C TRP A 290 11.73 1.86 5.89
N TRP A 291 12.02 3.08 5.50
CA TRP A 291 13.31 3.46 4.94
C TRP A 291 14.46 3.51 5.96
N GLN A 292 14.17 3.49 7.27
CA GLN A 292 15.13 3.48 8.37
C GLN A 292 15.54 2.07 8.82
N GLN A 293 15.02 1.02 8.20
CA GLN A 293 15.23 -0.38 8.56
C GLN A 293 16.68 -0.77 8.78
N ARG A 294 17.64 -0.21 8.02
CA ARG A 294 19.04 -0.62 8.11
C ARG A 294 19.64 -0.38 9.49
N GLU A 295 19.39 0.78 10.05
CA GLU A 295 19.86 1.18 11.37
C GLU A 295 19.03 0.52 12.47
N GLU A 296 17.72 0.55 12.34
CA GLU A 296 16.78 0.06 13.33
C GLU A 296 16.85 -1.47 13.48
N PHE A 297 16.92 -2.22 12.40
CA PHE A 297 17.05 -3.67 12.44
C PHE A 297 18.41 -4.15 12.97
N THR A 298 19.46 -3.35 12.74
CA THR A 298 20.76 -3.61 13.36
C THR A 298 20.71 -3.46 14.88
N ALA A 299 19.93 -2.50 15.40
CA ALA A 299 19.79 -2.24 16.83
C ALA A 299 18.78 -3.19 17.50
N PHE A 300 17.85 -3.79 16.75
CA PHE A 300 16.80 -4.63 17.31
C PHE A 300 17.31 -5.94 17.92
N ASN A 301 18.41 -6.51 17.41
CA ASN A 301 19.04 -7.78 17.81
C ASN A 301 18.24 -9.06 17.53
N GLY A 302 16.91 -9.04 17.57
CA GLY A 302 16.04 -10.21 17.36
C GLY A 302 15.73 -10.50 15.88
N PRO A 303 14.96 -11.56 15.60
CA PRO A 303 14.46 -11.87 14.27
C PRO A 303 13.41 -10.86 13.80
N ILE A 304 13.32 -10.73 12.47
CA ILE A 304 12.42 -9.81 11.77
C ILE A 304 11.52 -10.61 10.84
N LEU A 305 10.20 -10.40 10.94
CA LEU A 305 9.20 -10.98 10.04
C LEU A 305 8.60 -9.91 9.16
N PHE A 306 8.79 -10.05 7.84
CA PHE A 306 8.07 -9.25 6.84
C PHE A 306 6.80 -9.97 6.40
N THR A 307 5.66 -9.35 6.62
CA THR A 307 4.36 -9.85 6.17
C THR A 307 4.00 -9.36 4.78
N THR A 308 4.45 -8.15 4.43
CA THR A 308 4.20 -7.48 3.15
C THR A 308 5.38 -6.57 2.79
N ASN A 309 5.20 -5.69 1.78
CA ASN A 309 6.12 -4.57 1.55
C ASN A 309 6.19 -3.68 2.82
N CYS A 310 7.14 -2.81 3.06
CA CYS A 310 8.23 -2.35 2.21
C CYS A 310 9.56 -2.95 2.67
N ILE A 311 10.17 -3.79 1.87
CA ILE A 311 11.51 -4.33 2.17
C ILE A 311 12.58 -3.32 1.71
N VAL A 312 13.56 -3.05 2.56
CA VAL A 312 14.80 -2.37 2.18
C VAL A 312 15.91 -3.41 2.07
N PRO A 313 16.47 -3.64 0.88
CA PRO A 313 17.59 -4.56 0.72
C PRO A 313 18.71 -4.28 1.72
N PRO A 314 19.17 -5.29 2.47
CA PRO A 314 20.24 -5.12 3.45
C PRO A 314 21.57 -4.80 2.76
N LEU A 315 22.45 -4.12 3.47
CA LEU A 315 23.85 -4.00 3.05
C LEU A 315 24.54 -5.36 3.19
N SER A 316 25.60 -5.59 2.41
CA SER A 316 26.37 -6.84 2.46
C SER A 316 26.90 -7.18 3.85
N ASN A 317 27.21 -6.17 4.64
CA ASN A 317 27.71 -6.28 6.02
C ASN A 317 26.61 -6.16 7.09
N ALA A 318 25.33 -6.17 6.72
CA ALA A 318 24.21 -6.09 7.68
C ALA A 318 24.21 -7.31 8.62
N THR A 319 24.17 -7.05 9.92
CA THR A 319 24.22 -8.09 10.96
C THR A 319 22.91 -8.82 11.16
N TYR A 320 21.80 -8.30 10.63
CA TYR A 320 20.46 -8.86 10.77
C TYR A 320 20.03 -9.76 9.62
N LYS A 321 20.76 -9.79 8.49
CA LYS A 321 20.32 -10.44 7.23
C LYS A 321 20.00 -11.93 7.36
N ASP A 322 20.63 -12.64 8.29
CA ASP A 322 20.47 -14.09 8.48
C ASP A 322 19.33 -14.45 9.46
N ARG A 323 18.60 -13.45 9.98
CA ARG A 323 17.45 -13.61 10.88
C ARG A 323 16.20 -12.87 10.38
N VAL A 324 16.10 -12.67 9.07
CA VAL A 324 14.92 -12.07 8.42
C VAL A 324 14.11 -13.17 7.75
N TYR A 325 12.80 -13.10 7.95
CA TYR A 325 11.82 -14.02 7.40
C TYR A 325 10.80 -13.25 6.58
N THR A 326 10.28 -13.89 5.54
CA THR A 326 9.21 -13.35 4.69
C THR A 326 8.02 -14.30 4.69
N THR A 327 6.84 -13.79 4.34
CA THR A 327 5.64 -14.59 4.15
C THR A 327 4.75 -13.95 3.07
N ASN A 328 3.71 -14.63 2.62
CA ASN A 328 2.74 -14.13 1.63
C ASN A 328 3.37 -13.83 0.27
N SER A 329 3.00 -12.70 -0.34
CA SER A 329 3.51 -12.25 -1.64
C SER A 329 4.93 -11.66 -1.57
N THR A 330 5.53 -11.55 -0.37
CA THR A 330 6.87 -10.99 -0.21
C THR A 330 7.96 -12.00 -0.46
N GLY A 331 9.14 -11.53 -0.84
CA GLY A 331 10.30 -12.40 -1.05
C GLY A 331 11.59 -11.61 -1.16
N TYR A 332 12.68 -12.22 -0.70
CA TYR A 332 14.02 -11.69 -0.88
C TYR A 332 15.02 -12.83 -1.03
N PRO A 333 16.00 -12.75 -1.97
CA PRO A 333 16.95 -13.82 -2.19
C PRO A 333 17.69 -14.24 -0.92
N GLY A 334 17.62 -15.54 -0.61
CA GLY A 334 18.31 -16.13 0.54
C GLY A 334 17.62 -15.92 1.90
N TRP A 335 16.51 -15.20 1.97
CA TRP A 335 15.70 -15.15 3.18
C TRP A 335 14.72 -16.31 3.25
N LYS A 336 14.46 -16.77 4.46
CA LYS A 336 13.53 -17.87 4.69
C LYS A 336 12.10 -17.39 4.50
N HIS A 337 11.33 -18.12 3.69
CA HIS A 337 9.94 -17.83 3.42
C HIS A 337 9.04 -18.81 4.19
N ILE A 338 8.10 -18.27 4.97
CA ILE A 338 7.14 -19.06 5.74
C ILE A 338 5.86 -19.18 4.93
N VAL A 339 5.55 -20.40 4.57
CA VAL A 339 4.37 -20.76 3.78
C VAL A 339 3.23 -21.13 4.72
N ALA A 340 2.00 -20.77 4.37
CA ALA A 340 0.81 -21.25 5.04
C ALA A 340 0.54 -22.71 4.66
N ASP A 341 -0.02 -23.48 5.60
CA ASP A 341 -0.57 -24.81 5.32
C ASP A 341 -1.92 -24.72 4.56
N ALA A 342 -2.56 -25.88 4.33
CA ALA A 342 -3.82 -25.95 3.60
C ALA A 342 -4.98 -25.21 4.29
N ASP A 343 -4.91 -25.01 5.59
CA ASP A 343 -5.90 -24.30 6.39
C ASP A 343 -5.56 -22.79 6.56
N GLY A 344 -4.48 -22.33 5.91
CA GLY A 344 -4.00 -20.95 5.98
C GLY A 344 -3.18 -20.63 7.23
N HIS A 345 -2.86 -21.63 8.06
CA HIS A 345 -2.06 -21.47 9.27
C HIS A 345 -0.56 -21.45 8.94
N LYS A 346 0.21 -20.61 9.65
CA LYS A 346 1.66 -20.49 9.54
C LYS A 346 2.35 -20.90 10.83
N ASP A 347 3.44 -21.64 10.69
CA ASP A 347 4.27 -22.05 11.84
C ASP A 347 5.41 -21.03 12.05
N PHE A 348 5.39 -20.34 13.17
CA PHE A 348 6.41 -19.39 13.61
C PHE A 348 7.36 -19.96 14.66
N SER A 349 7.34 -21.26 14.93
CA SER A 349 8.17 -21.91 15.95
C SER A 349 9.66 -21.60 15.79
N GLU A 350 10.17 -21.64 14.57
CA GLU A 350 11.58 -21.32 14.28
C GLU A 350 11.94 -19.86 14.60
N ILE A 351 11.08 -18.91 14.26
CA ILE A 351 11.32 -17.49 14.59
C ILE A 351 11.38 -17.32 16.11
N ILE A 352 10.52 -18.02 16.85
CA ILE A 352 10.50 -18.01 18.32
C ILE A 352 11.79 -18.61 18.89
N GLU A 353 12.24 -19.76 18.38
CA GLU A 353 13.49 -20.39 18.79
C GLU A 353 14.69 -19.47 18.54
N VAL A 354 14.77 -18.84 17.37
CA VAL A 354 15.82 -17.86 17.05
C VAL A 354 15.76 -16.67 18.02
N ALA A 355 14.57 -16.14 18.29
CA ALA A 355 14.41 -15.01 19.21
C ALA A 355 14.96 -15.33 20.59
N LEU A 356 14.70 -16.53 21.13
CA LEU A 356 15.17 -16.97 22.44
C LEU A 356 16.71 -17.06 22.56
N THR A 357 17.42 -17.13 21.43
CA THR A 357 18.90 -17.09 21.41
C THR A 357 19.48 -15.66 21.31
N CYS A 358 18.61 -14.67 21.08
CA CYS A 358 19.02 -13.29 20.88
C CYS A 358 19.01 -12.50 22.20
N GLU A 359 19.78 -11.40 22.21
CA GLU A 359 19.68 -10.39 23.27
C GLU A 359 18.40 -9.56 23.10
N ALA A 360 17.99 -8.87 24.17
CA ALA A 360 16.93 -7.88 24.08
C ALA A 360 17.26 -6.74 23.09
N PRO A 361 16.25 -6.12 22.48
CA PRO A 361 16.46 -4.95 21.61
C PRO A 361 17.19 -3.81 22.33
N ARG A 362 18.07 -3.10 21.62
CA ARG A 362 18.66 -1.87 22.15
C ARG A 362 17.64 -0.75 22.11
N SER A 363 17.58 0.06 23.15
CA SER A 363 16.75 1.27 23.11
C SER A 363 17.31 2.27 22.09
N ILE A 364 16.45 2.67 21.14
CA ILE A 364 16.77 3.71 20.15
C ILE A 364 15.91 4.96 20.36
N GLU A 365 14.78 4.83 21.01
CA GLU A 365 13.83 5.90 21.35
C GLU A 365 13.22 5.61 22.72
N GLN A 366 12.56 6.61 23.31
CA GLN A 366 11.87 6.50 24.59
C GLN A 366 10.57 7.29 24.57
N GLY A 367 9.56 6.83 25.31
CA GLY A 367 8.27 7.47 25.46
C GLY A 367 7.15 6.73 24.73
N SER A 368 6.20 7.48 24.23
CA SER A 368 5.01 6.93 23.59
C SER A 368 4.50 7.80 22.45
N ILE A 369 3.67 7.21 21.61
CA ILE A 369 2.91 7.89 20.55
C ILE A 369 1.44 7.54 20.68
N VAL A 370 0.56 8.45 20.27
CA VAL A 370 -0.90 8.26 20.36
C VAL A 370 -1.49 8.12 18.96
N GLY A 371 -2.37 7.14 18.77
CA GLY A 371 -3.12 6.92 17.54
C GLY A 371 -4.45 6.20 17.81
N GLY A 372 -5.09 5.68 16.75
CA GLY A 372 -6.37 4.99 16.86
C GLY A 372 -7.59 5.88 16.59
N PHE A 373 -7.40 6.97 15.85
CA PHE A 373 -8.46 7.88 15.43
C PHE A 373 -9.13 7.42 14.11
N GLY A 374 -9.53 6.15 14.02
CA GLY A 374 -10.37 5.67 12.94
C GLY A 374 -11.75 6.35 12.95
N HIS A 375 -12.51 6.19 11.85
CA HIS A 375 -13.80 6.89 11.69
C HIS A 375 -14.77 6.66 12.85
N ASN A 376 -14.90 5.42 13.35
CA ASN A 376 -15.79 5.12 14.48
C ASN A 376 -15.42 5.90 15.75
N GLN A 377 -14.12 6.00 16.06
CA GLN A 377 -13.63 6.76 17.20
C GLN A 377 -13.84 8.26 17.03
N VAL A 378 -13.61 8.80 15.82
CA VAL A 378 -13.84 10.22 15.52
C VAL A 378 -15.34 10.55 15.54
N PHE A 379 -16.20 9.65 15.09
CA PHE A 379 -17.65 9.82 15.17
C PHE A 379 -18.14 9.83 16.63
N ALA A 380 -17.55 9.04 17.50
CA ALA A 380 -17.85 9.10 18.95
C ALA A 380 -17.43 10.43 19.58
N LEU A 381 -16.49 11.15 18.97
CA LEU A 381 -16.03 12.48 19.37
C LEU A 381 -16.66 13.62 18.55
N ALA A 382 -17.62 13.31 17.66
CA ALA A 382 -18.14 14.25 16.67
C ALA A 382 -18.64 15.57 17.29
N ASP A 383 -19.39 15.51 18.41
CA ASP A 383 -19.91 16.71 19.05
C ASP A 383 -18.78 17.67 19.49
N LYS A 384 -17.69 17.13 20.05
CA LYS A 384 -16.52 17.92 20.45
C LYS A 384 -15.81 18.54 19.27
N VAL A 385 -15.64 17.76 18.18
CA VAL A 385 -14.99 18.23 16.95
C VAL A 385 -15.83 19.33 16.30
N VAL A 386 -17.15 19.13 16.21
CA VAL A 386 -18.09 20.10 15.62
C VAL A 386 -18.13 21.39 16.45
N GLU A 387 -18.16 21.27 17.77
CA GLU A 387 -18.10 22.45 18.68
C GLU A 387 -16.77 23.21 18.50
N ALA A 388 -15.64 22.51 18.43
CA ALA A 388 -14.33 23.10 18.21
C ALA A 388 -14.23 23.82 16.85
N VAL A 389 -14.85 23.29 15.80
CA VAL A 389 -14.92 23.95 14.48
C VAL A 389 -15.86 25.16 14.54
N LYS A 390 -17.06 25.02 15.11
CA LYS A 390 -18.04 26.13 15.20
C LYS A 390 -17.56 27.29 16.07
N SER A 391 -16.82 27.02 17.13
CA SER A 391 -16.20 28.05 17.98
C SER A 391 -14.96 28.70 17.38
N GLY A 392 -14.43 28.15 16.27
CA GLY A 392 -13.18 28.59 15.65
C GLY A 392 -11.92 28.08 16.38
N ALA A 393 -12.05 27.22 17.39
CA ALA A 393 -10.92 26.59 18.05
C ALA A 393 -10.13 25.67 17.08
N ILE A 394 -10.84 25.00 16.17
CA ILE A 394 -10.26 24.34 14.99
C ILE A 394 -10.69 25.12 13.76
N ARG A 395 -9.75 25.77 13.11
CA ARG A 395 -9.99 26.57 11.91
C ARG A 395 -9.94 25.73 10.63
N LYS A 396 -9.04 24.75 10.57
CA LYS A 396 -8.85 23.91 9.38
C LYS A 396 -8.24 22.56 9.75
N PHE A 397 -8.54 21.56 8.93
CA PHE A 397 -7.85 20.27 8.92
C PHE A 397 -6.87 20.21 7.74
N VAL A 398 -5.76 19.49 7.93
CA VAL A 398 -4.84 19.16 6.86
C VAL A 398 -4.71 17.64 6.79
N VAL A 399 -5.12 17.05 5.68
CA VAL A 399 -4.87 15.64 5.42
C VAL A 399 -3.42 15.49 4.94
N MET A 400 -2.56 15.02 5.83
CA MET A 400 -1.18 14.65 5.54
C MET A 400 -1.08 13.13 5.68
N SER A 401 -1.38 12.41 4.61
CA SER A 401 -1.54 10.95 4.64
C SER A 401 -0.79 10.30 3.50
N GLY A 402 -0.44 9.03 3.68
CA GLY A 402 0.18 8.18 2.68
C GLY A 402 1.54 7.64 3.09
N CYS A 403 2.45 7.52 2.11
CA CYS A 403 3.73 6.86 2.29
C CYS A 403 4.82 7.80 2.84
N ASP A 404 5.93 7.21 3.29
CA ASP A 404 7.19 7.93 3.51
C ASP A 404 8.29 7.40 2.57
N GLY A 405 9.52 7.88 2.67
CA GLY A 405 10.65 7.46 1.84
C GLY A 405 11.96 8.19 2.17
N ARG A 406 13.02 7.79 1.45
CA ARG A 406 14.40 8.19 1.74
C ARG A 406 14.78 9.58 1.25
N GLN A 407 14.05 10.15 0.29
CA GLN A 407 14.43 11.42 -0.32
C GLN A 407 14.43 12.55 0.70
N ARG A 408 15.50 13.36 0.71
CA ARG A 408 15.65 14.49 1.63
C ARG A 408 14.52 15.52 1.52
N GLY A 409 13.94 15.70 0.33
CA GLY A 409 12.80 16.59 0.11
C GLY A 409 11.58 16.26 0.98
N ARG A 410 11.47 15.02 1.48
CA ARG A 410 10.39 14.63 2.41
C ARG A 410 10.48 15.27 3.79
N ASN A 411 11.61 15.91 4.15
CA ASN A 411 11.69 16.72 5.35
C ASN A 411 10.70 17.91 5.33
N TYR A 412 10.24 18.30 4.15
CA TYR A 412 9.15 19.25 3.96
C TYR A 412 7.96 18.94 4.87
N TYR A 413 7.52 17.68 4.98
CA TYR A 413 6.35 17.31 5.79
C TYR A 413 6.58 17.51 7.28
N THR A 414 7.80 17.29 7.77
CA THR A 414 8.18 17.60 9.16
C THR A 414 8.16 19.11 9.42
N GLU A 415 8.75 19.89 8.52
CA GLU A 415 8.79 21.34 8.66
C GLU A 415 7.41 21.97 8.46
N PHE A 416 6.60 21.43 7.54
CA PHE A 416 5.22 21.86 7.36
C PHE A 416 4.39 21.65 8.63
N ALA A 417 4.49 20.45 9.25
CA ALA A 417 3.77 20.16 10.50
C ALA A 417 4.20 21.10 11.65
N LYS A 418 5.50 21.41 11.76
CA LYS A 418 6.01 22.37 12.76
C LYS A 418 5.53 23.80 12.53
N ALA A 419 5.33 24.18 11.27
CA ALA A 419 4.90 25.54 10.89
C ALA A 419 3.39 25.76 11.00
N LEU A 420 2.60 24.71 11.21
CA LEU A 420 1.15 24.81 11.35
C LEU A 420 0.76 25.60 12.61
N PRO A 421 -0.12 26.63 12.49
CA PRO A 421 -0.72 27.32 13.63
C PRO A 421 -1.43 26.38 14.60
N GLN A 422 -1.65 26.84 15.82
CA GLN A 422 -2.23 26.03 16.92
C GLN A 422 -3.68 25.59 16.68
N ASP A 423 -4.39 26.25 15.79
CA ASP A 423 -5.80 26.00 15.41
C ASP A 423 -5.94 25.03 14.22
N ILE A 424 -4.87 24.35 13.84
CA ILE A 424 -4.86 23.39 12.73
C ILE A 424 -4.65 21.97 13.24
N VAL A 425 -5.47 21.03 12.75
CA VAL A 425 -5.39 19.59 13.05
C VAL A 425 -4.92 18.82 11.83
N ILE A 426 -3.98 17.89 12.03
CA ILE A 426 -3.50 16.95 11.01
C ILE A 426 -4.32 15.67 11.09
N LEU A 427 -4.94 15.30 9.97
CA LEU A 427 -5.54 13.98 9.76
C LEU A 427 -4.55 13.11 9.00
N THR A 428 -4.23 11.93 9.50
CA THR A 428 -3.20 11.07 8.89
C THR A 428 -3.54 9.60 8.89
N SER A 429 -2.95 8.88 7.94
CA SER A 429 -2.83 7.42 7.87
C SER A 429 -1.56 7.06 7.07
N GLY A 430 -1.08 5.83 7.20
CA GLY A 430 0.12 5.41 6.48
C GLY A 430 1.44 5.87 7.11
N CYS A 431 2.56 5.57 6.46
CA CYS A 431 3.91 5.88 6.97
C CYS A 431 4.23 7.37 7.10
N ALA A 432 3.52 8.25 6.40
CA ALA A 432 3.75 9.70 6.48
C ALA A 432 3.71 10.22 7.92
N LYS A 433 2.90 9.60 8.78
CA LYS A 433 2.78 9.93 10.21
C LYS A 433 4.12 10.02 10.94
N PHE A 434 5.10 9.17 10.59
CA PHE A 434 6.40 9.15 11.26
C PHE A 434 7.22 10.43 11.07
N ARG A 435 6.82 11.32 10.16
CA ARG A 435 7.41 12.64 10.01
C ARG A 435 6.97 13.63 11.09
N TYR A 436 5.87 13.37 11.79
CA TYR A 436 5.29 14.34 12.73
C TYR A 436 4.58 13.75 13.96
N ASN A 437 4.33 12.44 14.04
CA ASN A 437 3.61 11.84 15.16
C ASN A 437 4.39 11.84 16.49
N LYS A 438 5.69 12.10 16.44
CA LYS A 438 6.57 12.26 17.61
C LYS A 438 6.89 13.74 17.94
N LEU A 439 6.34 14.68 17.17
CA LEU A 439 6.47 16.12 17.47
C LEU A 439 5.52 16.53 18.59
N ALA A 440 6.01 17.38 19.48
CA ALA A 440 5.18 17.95 20.56
C ALA A 440 4.27 19.07 20.03
N LEU A 441 3.26 18.71 19.22
CA LEU A 441 2.33 19.68 18.60
C LEU A 441 1.20 20.12 19.55
N GLY A 442 0.97 19.39 20.65
CA GLY A 442 -0.06 19.70 21.64
C GLY A 442 -1.47 19.25 21.22
N ASP A 443 -2.46 19.84 21.85
CA ASP A 443 -3.89 19.55 21.64
C ASP A 443 -4.72 20.85 21.56
N ILE A 444 -5.98 20.69 21.12
CA ILE A 444 -7.01 21.74 21.09
C ILE A 444 -8.18 21.23 21.92
N ASN A 445 -8.34 21.77 23.14
CA ASN A 445 -9.42 21.36 24.06
C ASN A 445 -9.44 19.84 24.34
N GLY A 446 -8.26 19.22 24.44
CA GLY A 446 -8.09 17.78 24.64
C GLY A 446 -8.22 16.94 23.36
N ILE A 447 -8.30 17.54 22.18
CA ILE A 447 -8.23 16.88 20.88
C ILE A 447 -6.77 16.97 20.41
N PRO A 448 -6.01 15.86 20.27
CA PRO A 448 -4.65 15.92 19.76
C PRO A 448 -4.60 16.57 18.37
N ARG A 449 -3.54 17.32 18.10
CA ARG A 449 -3.37 17.95 16.79
C ARG A 449 -2.93 17.00 15.68
N VAL A 450 -2.61 15.74 16.01
CA VAL A 450 -2.36 14.67 15.05
C VAL A 450 -3.35 13.54 15.32
N LEU A 451 -4.26 13.31 14.39
CA LEU A 451 -5.27 12.24 14.45
C LEU A 451 -4.86 11.15 13.47
N ASP A 452 -4.19 10.11 13.98
CA ASP A 452 -3.74 8.96 13.22
C ASP A 452 -4.85 7.90 13.14
N ALA A 453 -5.40 7.71 11.95
CA ALA A 453 -6.46 6.74 11.69
C ALA A 453 -5.94 5.29 11.58
N GLY A 454 -4.68 5.09 11.18
CA GLY A 454 -4.14 3.74 11.02
C GLY A 454 -3.19 3.54 9.84
N GLN A 455 -3.27 2.39 9.18
CA GLN A 455 -2.49 2.02 8.01
C GLN A 455 -2.90 2.84 6.77
N CYS A 456 -2.22 2.64 5.63
CA CYS A 456 -2.54 3.36 4.39
C CYS A 456 -3.99 3.11 3.89
N ASN A 457 -4.54 1.88 4.07
CA ASN A 457 -5.96 1.59 3.77
C ASN A 457 -6.93 2.38 4.66
N ASP A 458 -6.52 2.81 5.86
CA ASP A 458 -7.34 3.64 6.75
C ASP A 458 -7.50 5.09 6.26
N SER A 459 -6.94 5.42 5.07
CA SER A 459 -7.38 6.57 4.27
C SER A 459 -8.89 6.52 4.01
N TYR A 460 -9.51 5.33 4.03
CA TYR A 460 -10.96 5.15 4.02
C TYR A 460 -11.63 5.84 5.22
N SER A 461 -11.07 5.68 6.41
CA SER A 461 -11.55 6.39 7.61
C SER A 461 -11.50 7.91 7.43
N LEU A 462 -10.42 8.45 6.82
CA LEU A 462 -10.29 9.89 6.57
C LEU A 462 -11.37 10.39 5.59
N ALA A 463 -11.67 9.61 4.55
CA ALA A 463 -12.76 9.91 3.61
C ALA A 463 -14.14 9.89 4.30
N LEU A 464 -14.42 8.89 5.13
CA LEU A 464 -15.66 8.81 5.89
C LEU A 464 -15.81 9.98 6.89
N ILE A 465 -14.73 10.40 7.54
CA ILE A 465 -14.71 11.57 8.43
C ILE A 465 -15.07 12.83 7.64
N ALA A 466 -14.48 13.05 6.47
CA ALA A 466 -14.80 14.19 5.61
C ALA A 466 -16.27 14.16 5.15
N LEU A 467 -16.78 13.03 4.71
CA LEU A 467 -18.18 12.87 4.30
C LEU A 467 -19.14 13.13 5.48
N LYS A 468 -18.81 12.66 6.68
CA LYS A 468 -19.61 12.91 7.88
C LYS A 468 -19.61 14.37 8.29
N LEU A 469 -18.46 15.04 8.21
CA LEU A 469 -18.39 16.50 8.47
C LEU A 469 -19.22 17.28 7.44
N LYS A 470 -19.16 16.91 6.16
CA LYS A 470 -20.03 17.49 5.11
C LYS A 470 -21.51 17.38 5.50
N GLU A 471 -21.97 16.20 5.90
CA GLU A 471 -23.34 15.94 6.34
C GLU A 471 -23.73 16.82 7.54
N VAL A 472 -22.90 16.83 8.58
CA VAL A 472 -23.17 17.57 9.84
C VAL A 472 -23.20 19.08 9.63
N PHE A 473 -22.38 19.60 8.71
CA PHE A 473 -22.38 21.03 8.37
C PHE A 473 -23.43 21.40 7.30
N GLY A 474 -24.12 20.41 6.72
CA GLY A 474 -25.16 20.62 5.71
C GLY A 474 -24.61 21.17 4.39
N LEU A 475 -23.36 20.84 4.04
CA LEU A 475 -22.69 21.30 2.82
C LEU A 475 -23.14 20.48 1.60
N ALA A 476 -23.22 21.13 0.45
CA ALA A 476 -23.58 20.46 -0.80
C ALA A 476 -22.37 19.69 -1.39
N ASP A 477 -21.17 20.26 -1.30
CA ASP A 477 -19.93 19.69 -1.82
C ASP A 477 -18.92 19.43 -0.68
N VAL A 478 -18.22 18.32 -0.73
CA VAL A 478 -17.15 17.97 0.22
C VAL A 478 -15.98 18.97 0.16
N ASN A 479 -15.77 19.58 -0.99
CA ASN A 479 -14.73 20.59 -1.22
C ASN A 479 -15.02 21.95 -0.51
N GLU A 480 -16.22 22.15 0.03
CA GLU A 480 -16.55 23.31 0.87
C GLU A 480 -16.05 23.16 2.31
N LEU A 481 -15.62 21.96 2.72
CA LEU A 481 -15.05 21.72 4.05
C LEU A 481 -13.73 22.47 4.23
N PRO A 482 -13.42 22.92 5.47
CA PRO A 482 -12.13 23.52 5.77
C PRO A 482 -11.03 22.45 5.87
N ILE A 483 -10.82 21.70 4.78
CA ILE A 483 -9.82 20.65 4.67
C ILE A 483 -8.85 20.99 3.54
N ALA A 484 -7.55 20.88 3.79
CA ALA A 484 -6.50 20.92 2.78
C ALA A 484 -5.89 19.52 2.61
N TYR A 485 -5.59 19.15 1.38
CA TYR A 485 -5.04 17.82 1.05
C TYR A 485 -3.58 17.95 0.63
N ASN A 486 -2.66 17.49 1.48
CA ASN A 486 -1.21 17.46 1.28
C ASN A 486 -0.72 16.01 1.30
N ILE A 487 -0.98 15.28 0.22
CA ILE A 487 -0.84 13.83 0.12
C ILE A 487 0.61 13.43 -0.16
N VAL A 488 1.07 12.41 0.57
CA VAL A 488 2.43 11.87 0.47
C VAL A 488 2.39 10.51 -0.21
N TRP A 489 2.98 10.40 -1.40
CA TRP A 489 2.96 9.13 -2.11
C TRP A 489 4.36 8.50 -2.25
N TYR A 490 4.40 7.20 -2.41
CA TYR A 490 5.61 6.44 -2.72
C TYR A 490 5.32 5.25 -3.64
N GLU A 491 4.28 4.46 -3.37
CA GLU A 491 4.00 3.21 -4.07
C GLU A 491 2.50 3.05 -4.41
N GLN A 492 2.12 1.89 -4.92
CA GLN A 492 0.87 1.63 -5.62
C GLN A 492 -0.38 1.76 -4.73
N LYS A 493 -0.26 1.48 -3.42
CA LYS A 493 -1.39 1.69 -2.50
C LYS A 493 -1.75 3.18 -2.38
N ALA A 494 -0.77 4.08 -2.46
CA ALA A 494 -1.06 5.51 -2.52
C ALA A 494 -1.73 5.92 -3.85
N ILE A 495 -1.45 5.21 -4.95
CA ILE A 495 -2.10 5.48 -6.23
C ILE A 495 -3.57 5.10 -6.19
N ILE A 496 -3.94 3.92 -5.67
CA ILE A 496 -5.37 3.57 -5.56
C ILE A 496 -6.13 4.49 -4.61
N VAL A 497 -5.49 4.96 -3.52
CA VAL A 497 -6.08 5.99 -2.64
C VAL A 497 -6.30 7.30 -3.41
N LEU A 498 -5.32 7.76 -4.20
CA LEU A 498 -5.48 8.97 -5.02
C LEU A 498 -6.65 8.80 -6.01
N LEU A 499 -6.72 7.68 -6.73
CA LEU A 499 -7.82 7.42 -7.66
C LEU A 499 -9.17 7.39 -6.96
N ALA A 500 -9.24 6.84 -5.75
CA ALA A 500 -10.45 6.86 -4.93
C ALA A 500 -10.87 8.29 -4.55
N LEU A 501 -9.93 9.17 -4.19
CA LEU A 501 -10.20 10.58 -3.92
C LEU A 501 -10.74 11.30 -5.17
N LEU A 502 -10.15 11.04 -6.36
CA LEU A 502 -10.63 11.61 -7.62
C LEU A 502 -12.06 11.13 -7.94
N TYR A 503 -12.35 9.84 -7.75
CA TYR A 503 -13.70 9.29 -7.93
C TYR A 503 -14.72 9.93 -6.97
N LEU A 504 -14.33 10.20 -5.72
CA LEU A 504 -15.17 10.89 -4.73
C LEU A 504 -15.33 12.40 -5.02
N GLY A 505 -14.69 12.91 -6.05
CA GLY A 505 -14.77 14.32 -6.47
C GLY A 505 -13.95 15.28 -5.60
N ILE A 506 -13.00 14.77 -4.84
CA ILE A 506 -12.06 15.61 -4.06
C ILE A 506 -11.15 16.38 -5.03
N LYS A 507 -10.97 17.67 -4.75
CA LYS A 507 -10.20 18.61 -5.57
C LYS A 507 -9.07 19.27 -4.76
N ASP A 508 -8.22 20.00 -5.49
CA ASP A 508 -7.14 20.81 -4.92
C ASP A 508 -6.18 19.98 -4.04
N ILE A 509 -5.82 18.79 -4.56
CA ILE A 509 -4.92 17.86 -3.87
C ILE A 509 -3.47 18.18 -4.25
N HIS A 510 -2.63 18.53 -3.27
CA HIS A 510 -1.20 18.60 -3.44
C HIS A 510 -0.56 17.23 -3.20
N VAL A 511 0.26 16.80 -4.15
CA VAL A 511 0.90 15.47 -4.16
C VAL A 511 2.42 15.65 -4.12
N GLY A 512 3.06 15.02 -3.17
CA GLY A 512 4.51 15.16 -3.01
C GLY A 512 5.23 13.89 -2.58
N PRO A 513 6.57 13.95 -2.58
CA PRO A 513 7.45 15.12 -2.81
C PRO A 513 7.60 15.52 -4.29
N THR A 514 7.16 14.68 -5.23
CA THR A 514 7.09 14.96 -6.67
C THR A 514 5.76 14.44 -7.21
N LEU A 515 5.28 14.97 -8.33
CA LEU A 515 4.24 14.30 -9.09
C LEU A 515 4.76 12.95 -9.60
N PRO A 516 3.89 11.93 -9.79
CA PRO A 516 4.30 10.64 -10.30
C PRO A 516 5.03 10.72 -11.64
N GLY A 517 6.23 10.13 -11.72
CA GLY A 517 7.07 10.17 -12.92
C GLY A 517 6.51 9.40 -14.12
N PHE A 518 5.46 8.60 -13.91
CA PHE A 518 4.75 7.89 -14.98
C PHE A 518 3.62 8.74 -15.61
N LEU A 519 3.30 9.91 -15.05
CA LEU A 519 2.32 10.80 -15.64
C LEU A 519 2.96 11.58 -16.81
N SER A 520 2.37 11.47 -18.00
CA SER A 520 2.73 12.28 -19.13
C SER A 520 2.28 13.74 -18.93
N PRO A 521 2.87 14.71 -19.64
CA PRO A 521 2.40 16.09 -19.59
C PRO A 521 0.92 16.25 -19.92
N GLY A 522 0.40 15.50 -20.91
CA GLY A 522 -1.02 15.55 -21.29
C GLY A 522 -1.93 15.07 -20.16
N VAL A 523 -1.57 13.98 -19.48
CA VAL A 523 -2.34 13.46 -18.33
C VAL A 523 -2.24 14.40 -17.13
N VAL A 524 -1.07 15.01 -16.88
CA VAL A 524 -0.92 16.03 -15.82
C VAL A 524 -1.85 17.21 -16.09
N ASP A 525 -1.90 17.72 -17.33
CA ASP A 525 -2.79 18.84 -17.69
C ASP A 525 -4.26 18.52 -17.44
N VAL A 526 -4.70 17.29 -17.73
CA VAL A 526 -6.07 16.82 -17.42
C VAL A 526 -6.32 16.78 -15.91
N LEU A 527 -5.39 16.25 -15.12
CA LEU A 527 -5.51 16.18 -13.67
C LEU A 527 -5.54 17.56 -13.01
N VAL A 528 -4.69 18.48 -13.47
CA VAL A 528 -4.68 19.87 -12.99
C VAL A 528 -6.00 20.57 -13.33
N LYS A 529 -6.44 20.49 -14.58
CA LYS A 529 -7.63 21.19 -15.05
C LYS A 529 -8.93 20.69 -14.39
N ASN A 530 -9.06 19.37 -14.22
CA ASN A 530 -10.32 18.78 -13.77
C ASN A 530 -10.40 18.62 -12.25
N PHE A 531 -9.25 18.44 -11.58
CA PHE A 531 -9.20 18.11 -10.16
C PHE A 531 -8.33 19.06 -9.32
N GLY A 532 -7.64 20.02 -9.93
CA GLY A 532 -6.74 20.92 -9.20
C GLY A 532 -5.51 20.20 -8.61
N ILE A 533 -5.07 19.07 -9.21
CA ILE A 533 -3.86 18.38 -8.74
C ILE A 533 -2.64 19.27 -8.89
N ALA A 534 -1.85 19.41 -7.82
CA ALA A 534 -0.61 20.18 -7.84
C ALA A 534 0.52 19.41 -7.14
N GLY A 535 1.77 19.77 -7.46
CA GLY A 535 2.92 19.34 -6.68
C GLY A 535 3.09 20.24 -5.45
N ILE A 536 3.74 19.73 -4.39
CA ILE A 536 4.16 20.58 -3.29
C ILE A 536 5.28 21.54 -3.75
N THR A 537 5.37 22.68 -3.08
CA THR A 537 6.42 23.70 -3.32
C THR A 537 7.31 23.84 -2.08
N ASP A 538 7.39 25.02 -1.49
CA ASP A 538 7.98 25.23 -0.18
C ASP A 538 6.90 25.43 0.89
N VAL A 539 7.29 25.26 2.17
CA VAL A 539 6.37 25.29 3.30
C VAL A 539 5.61 26.61 3.38
N GLU A 540 6.30 27.75 3.20
CA GLU A 540 5.68 29.07 3.34
C GLU A 540 4.63 29.33 2.25
N ASN A 541 4.95 28.96 1.02
CA ASN A 541 4.06 29.11 -0.11
C ASN A 541 2.85 28.18 0.00
N ASP A 542 3.07 26.92 0.36
CA ASP A 542 1.98 25.95 0.47
C ASP A 542 1.03 26.29 1.65
N LEU A 543 1.54 26.84 2.76
CA LEU A 543 0.68 27.35 3.83
C LEU A 543 -0.26 28.48 3.34
N LYS A 544 0.25 29.37 2.45
CA LYS A 544 -0.58 30.42 1.82
C LYS A 544 -1.60 29.84 0.85
N ILE A 545 -1.19 28.90 0.00
CA ILE A 545 -2.09 28.22 -0.96
C ILE A 545 -3.22 27.51 -0.23
N PHE A 546 -2.91 26.81 0.87
CA PHE A 546 -3.92 26.14 1.69
C PHE A 546 -4.76 27.10 2.56
N GLY A 547 -4.51 28.42 2.51
CA GLY A 547 -5.24 29.41 3.32
C GLY A 547 -5.01 29.19 4.82
N ILE A 548 -3.81 28.84 5.23
CA ILE A 548 -3.39 28.58 6.61
C ILE A 548 -2.58 29.76 7.15
N ALA A 549 -1.73 30.37 6.32
CA ALA A 549 -0.93 31.56 6.66
C ALA A 549 -1.53 32.82 6.05
#